data_fe3d687408b19d1b9dc0d15d693ef244
#
_entry.id   fe3d687408b19d1b9dc0d15d693ef244
#
_cell.length_a   1.000
_cell.length_b   1.000
_cell.length_c   1.000
_cell.angle_alpha   90.00
_cell.angle_beta   90.00
_cell.angle_gamma   90.00
#
_symmetry.space_group_name_H-M   'P 1'
#
loop_
_entity.id
_entity.type
_entity.pdbx_description
1 polymer ?
#
loop_
_entity_poly.entity_id
_entity_poly.type
_entity_poly.pdbx_seq_one_letter_code
_entity_poly.pdbx_strand_id
1 'polypeptide(L)'
;MRTGLTIGPPEDITLTIQALGAAELCTVYGSTETYGNCAVTNAHDPLPLRLATQGLPLPGMTIRAVDPATRAPLPAGETGELAVRGYTTPGYFRAPELDAQAFDAAGWFLTGDLGSIEPDGRVRFRGRLKEMIKTGGVNVAPLEVEHVLLQHPDIVQAHVVGVPDRLKGEIVAAAVELRADAPPDAAAITAFCRERLASYKVPTRLAFRAAGEFPRTPTGKIHKPGLRQELASDGTS
;
A
#
# COMPACT_ATOMS: atom_id res chain seq x y z
N MET A 1 17.98 8.56 19.24
CA MET A 1 17.42 9.55 18.27
C MET A 1 16.04 9.93 18.80
N ARG A 2 15.60 11.22 18.74
CA ARG A 2 14.28 11.59 19.28
C ARG A 2 13.19 11.51 18.21
N THR A 3 13.46 12.01 17.02
CA THR A 3 12.49 12.13 15.93
C THR A 3 13.12 11.83 14.58
N GLY A 4 12.31 11.65 13.55
CA GLY A 4 12.70 11.44 12.17
C GLY A 4 11.48 11.27 11.28
N LEU A 5 11.73 11.03 10.01
CA LEU A 5 10.69 10.70 9.02
C LEU A 5 10.89 9.27 8.54
N THR A 6 9.80 8.55 8.34
CA THR A 6 9.82 7.18 7.79
C THR A 6 8.65 6.94 6.84
N ILE A 7 8.80 5.92 6.03
CA ILE A 7 7.76 5.37 5.15
C ILE A 7 7.78 3.86 5.34
N GLY A 8 6.62 3.25 5.43
CA GLY A 8 6.51 1.80 5.54
C GLY A 8 5.20 1.37 6.17
N PRO A 9 4.98 0.06 6.28
CA PRO A 9 3.86 -0.48 7.02
C PRO A 9 4.00 -0.22 8.52
N PRO A 10 2.91 -0.24 9.29
CA PRO A 10 2.90 0.04 10.72
C PRO A 10 3.89 -0.79 11.54
N GLU A 11 4.13 -2.03 11.12
CA GLU A 11 5.05 -2.98 11.77
C GLU A 11 6.50 -2.49 11.66
N ASP A 12 6.93 -2.08 10.47
CA ASP A 12 8.29 -1.55 10.22
C ASP A 12 8.50 -0.23 10.96
N ILE A 13 7.47 0.63 11.00
CA ILE A 13 7.51 1.89 11.73
C ILE A 13 7.68 1.61 13.23
N THR A 14 6.90 0.67 13.77
CA THR A 14 6.97 0.24 15.17
C THR A 14 8.34 -0.32 15.51
N LEU A 15 8.87 -1.20 14.67
CA LEU A 15 10.21 -1.78 14.82
C LEU A 15 11.29 -0.68 14.79
N THR A 16 11.17 0.29 13.88
CA THR A 16 12.09 1.42 13.77
C THR A 16 12.08 2.27 15.03
N ILE A 17 10.88 2.57 15.58
CA ILE A 17 10.73 3.30 16.83
C ILE A 17 11.44 2.56 17.98
N GLN A 18 11.24 1.25 18.08
CA GLN A 18 11.82 0.42 19.14
C GLN A 18 13.34 0.32 19.00
N ALA A 19 13.84 0.03 17.79
CA ALA A 19 15.27 -0.17 17.53
C ALA A 19 16.10 1.11 17.72
N LEU A 20 15.55 2.27 17.33
CA LEU A 20 16.26 3.55 17.39
C LEU A 20 15.91 4.41 18.62
N GLY A 21 14.93 4.02 19.42
CA GLY A 21 14.42 4.83 20.52
C GLY A 21 13.77 6.14 20.04
N ALA A 22 13.28 6.20 18.77
CA ALA A 22 12.78 7.42 18.16
C ALA A 22 11.26 7.56 18.40
N ALA A 23 10.86 7.87 19.64
CA ALA A 23 9.44 7.93 20.04
C ALA A 23 8.60 8.92 19.22
N GLU A 24 9.23 9.99 18.69
CA GLU A 24 8.58 11.05 17.89
C GLU A 24 8.78 10.82 16.38
N LEU A 25 8.92 9.58 15.92
CA LEU A 25 9.05 9.27 14.49
C LEU A 25 7.74 9.58 13.76
N CYS A 26 7.84 10.32 12.64
CA CYS A 26 6.69 10.71 11.83
C CYS A 26 6.59 9.85 10.55
N THR A 27 5.38 9.59 10.12
CA THR A 27 5.08 8.95 8.84
C THR A 27 4.76 10.00 7.80
N VAL A 28 5.22 9.82 6.58
CA VAL A 28 4.99 10.76 5.47
C VAL A 28 4.28 10.08 4.31
N TYR A 29 3.58 10.89 3.53
CA TYR A 29 3.02 10.53 2.24
C TYR A 29 3.49 11.50 1.17
N GLY A 30 3.86 10.94 0.01
CA GLY A 30 4.27 11.70 -1.16
C GLY A 30 4.92 10.83 -2.23
N SER A 31 5.29 11.48 -3.31
CA SER A 31 5.96 10.87 -4.46
C SER A 31 7.02 11.82 -5.00
N THR A 32 7.74 11.42 -6.03
CA THR A 32 8.69 12.29 -6.74
C THR A 32 7.99 13.53 -7.29
N GLU A 33 6.77 13.37 -7.80
CA GLU A 33 5.95 14.43 -8.39
C GLU A 33 5.46 15.45 -7.35
N THR A 34 5.48 15.11 -6.07
CA THR A 34 5.19 16.01 -4.94
C THR A 34 6.45 16.43 -4.18
N TYR A 35 7.61 16.35 -4.84
CA TYR A 35 8.93 16.65 -4.27
C TYR A 35 9.22 15.88 -2.98
N GLY A 36 8.73 14.65 -2.90
CA GLY A 36 8.98 13.72 -1.81
C GLY A 36 7.86 13.63 -0.78
N ASN A 37 7.35 14.75 -0.29
CA ASN A 37 6.34 14.76 0.77
C ASN A 37 5.21 15.74 0.49
N CYS A 38 3.96 15.32 0.67
CA CYS A 38 2.80 16.18 0.61
C CYS A 38 1.89 16.10 1.85
N ALA A 39 2.05 15.08 2.69
CA ALA A 39 1.42 14.99 4.01
C ALA A 39 2.39 14.38 5.02
N VAL A 40 2.20 14.69 6.30
CA VAL A 40 3.04 14.20 7.41
C VAL A 40 2.23 14.10 8.70
N THR A 41 2.48 13.05 9.50
CA THR A 41 1.92 12.92 10.84
C THR A 41 2.60 13.88 11.82
N ASN A 42 1.88 14.31 12.85
CA ASN A 42 2.47 15.08 13.93
C ASN A 42 3.20 14.14 14.91
N ALA A 43 4.42 14.49 15.30
CA ALA A 43 5.25 13.73 16.25
C ALA A 43 4.55 13.52 17.61
N HIS A 44 3.69 14.43 18.01
CA HIS A 44 2.96 14.40 19.28
C HIS A 44 1.58 13.73 19.18
N ASP A 45 1.14 13.33 17.98
CA ASP A 45 -0.05 12.49 17.83
C ASP A 45 0.17 11.13 18.51
N PRO A 46 -0.89 10.51 19.10
CA PRO A 46 -0.82 9.16 19.62
C PRO A 46 -0.28 8.18 18.59
N LEU A 47 0.59 7.24 19.01
CA LEU A 47 1.20 6.28 18.11
C LEU A 47 0.20 5.53 17.22
N PRO A 48 -0.94 5.03 17.72
CA PRO A 48 -1.93 4.37 16.87
C PRO A 48 -2.42 5.24 15.71
N LEU A 49 -2.55 6.56 15.92
CA LEU A 49 -2.97 7.50 14.88
C LEU A 49 -1.88 7.72 13.84
N ARG A 50 -0.60 7.82 14.28
CA ARG A 50 0.56 7.94 13.38
C ARG A 50 0.79 6.66 12.55
N LEU A 51 0.41 5.50 13.07
CA LEU A 51 0.48 4.23 12.34
C LEU A 51 -0.69 4.04 11.37
N ALA A 52 -1.86 4.60 11.71
CA ALA A 52 -3.08 4.42 10.92
C ALA A 52 -3.24 5.42 9.78
N THR A 53 -2.51 6.56 9.80
CA THR A 53 -2.64 7.65 8.81
C THR A 53 -1.27 8.18 8.40
N GLN A 54 -1.25 8.97 7.33
CA GLN A 54 -0.07 9.70 6.86
C GLN A 54 -0.11 11.19 7.25
N GLY A 55 -0.99 11.52 8.22
CA GLY A 55 -1.10 12.85 8.79
C GLY A 55 -1.83 13.86 7.92
N LEU A 56 -1.60 15.15 8.19
CA LEU A 56 -2.23 16.27 7.51
C LEU A 56 -1.42 16.72 6.29
N PRO A 57 -2.08 17.28 5.27
CA PRO A 57 -1.38 17.96 4.17
C PRO A 57 -0.41 19.03 4.70
N LEU A 58 0.77 19.10 4.07
CA LEU A 58 1.75 20.14 4.38
C LEU A 58 1.21 21.54 3.99
N PRO A 59 1.69 22.62 4.62
CA PRO A 59 1.33 23.98 4.21
C PRO A 59 1.55 24.20 2.71
N GLY A 60 0.53 24.74 2.03
CA GLY A 60 0.55 24.94 0.59
C GLY A 60 0.15 23.73 -0.25
N MET A 61 -0.09 22.56 0.38
CA MET A 61 -0.61 21.37 -0.26
C MET A 61 -2.10 21.19 0.04
N THR A 62 -2.83 20.69 -0.95
CA THR A 62 -4.22 20.27 -0.79
C THR A 62 -4.35 18.84 -1.35
N ILE A 63 -4.98 17.96 -0.59
CA ILE A 63 -5.19 16.56 -0.97
C ILE A 63 -6.67 16.24 -0.85
N ARG A 64 -7.21 15.51 -1.84
CA ARG A 64 -8.60 15.04 -1.83
C ARG A 64 -8.64 13.59 -2.35
N ALA A 65 -9.68 12.85 -1.97
CA ALA A 65 -10.03 11.60 -2.64
C ALA A 65 -11.00 11.90 -3.79
N VAL A 66 -10.82 11.25 -4.92
CA VAL A 66 -11.70 11.36 -6.09
C VAL A 66 -12.12 9.98 -6.57
N ASP A 67 -13.29 9.89 -7.17
CA ASP A 67 -13.72 8.68 -7.87
C ASP A 67 -12.78 8.42 -9.07
N PRO A 68 -12.17 7.24 -9.18
CA PRO A 68 -11.19 6.96 -10.23
C PRO A 68 -11.75 7.02 -11.66
N ALA A 69 -13.07 6.79 -11.83
CA ALA A 69 -13.70 6.78 -13.15
C ALA A 69 -14.20 8.18 -13.57
N THR A 70 -14.84 8.90 -12.64
CA THR A 70 -15.47 10.20 -12.92
C THR A 70 -14.60 11.38 -12.53
N ARG A 71 -13.58 11.17 -11.68
CA ARG A 71 -12.73 12.19 -11.06
C ARG A 71 -13.48 13.16 -10.16
N ALA A 72 -14.74 12.86 -9.83
CA ALA A 72 -15.53 13.65 -8.89
C ALA A 72 -14.96 13.52 -7.47
N PRO A 73 -14.92 14.63 -6.69
CA PRO A 73 -14.51 14.59 -5.29
C PRO A 73 -15.42 13.68 -4.47
N LEU A 74 -14.84 12.91 -3.58
CA LEU A 74 -15.55 12.01 -2.67
C LEU A 74 -15.68 12.66 -1.27
N PRO A 75 -16.75 12.32 -0.53
CA PRO A 75 -16.90 12.70 0.87
C PRO A 75 -15.75 12.18 1.76
N ALA A 76 -15.57 12.83 2.91
CA ALA A 76 -14.61 12.39 3.92
C ALA A 76 -14.87 10.95 4.37
N GLY A 77 -13.82 10.17 4.51
CA GLY A 77 -13.86 8.74 4.87
C GLY A 77 -14.06 7.80 3.68
N GLU A 78 -14.53 8.28 2.53
CA GLU A 78 -14.68 7.44 1.34
C GLU A 78 -13.33 7.23 0.64
N THR A 79 -13.13 5.99 0.16
CA THR A 79 -11.91 5.59 -0.52
C THR A 79 -11.99 5.87 -2.01
N GLY A 80 -11.03 6.61 -2.54
CA GLY A 80 -10.87 6.90 -3.95
C GLY A 80 -9.41 7.09 -4.33
N GLU A 81 -9.13 7.59 -5.53
CA GLU A 81 -7.80 8.00 -5.94
C GLU A 81 -7.42 9.30 -5.21
N LEU A 82 -6.22 9.34 -4.62
CA LEU A 82 -5.71 10.57 -4.02
C LEU A 82 -5.25 11.52 -5.11
N ALA A 83 -5.81 12.73 -5.10
CA ALA A 83 -5.42 13.82 -5.98
C ALA A 83 -4.79 14.95 -5.16
N VAL A 84 -3.66 15.46 -5.64
CA VAL A 84 -2.84 16.46 -4.93
C VAL A 84 -2.75 17.75 -5.75
N ARG A 85 -2.80 18.90 -5.09
CA ARG A 85 -2.54 20.22 -5.69
C ARG A 85 -1.70 21.06 -4.75
N GLY A 86 -0.83 21.88 -5.33
CA GLY A 86 0.10 22.75 -4.58
C GLY A 86 1.50 22.63 -5.16
N TYR A 87 2.46 22.31 -4.34
CA TYR A 87 3.85 22.07 -4.79
C TYR A 87 3.95 20.67 -5.45
N THR A 88 3.59 20.61 -6.73
CA THR A 88 3.71 19.41 -7.57
C THR A 88 4.59 19.69 -8.77
N THR A 89 5.12 18.63 -9.42
CA THR A 89 5.82 18.79 -10.69
C THR A 89 4.97 19.54 -11.70
N PRO A 90 5.56 20.39 -12.56
CA PRO A 90 4.84 21.04 -13.65
C PRO A 90 4.48 20.08 -14.80
N GLY A 91 5.04 18.87 -14.79
CA GLY A 91 4.83 17.84 -15.81
C GLY A 91 6.04 16.94 -16.00
N TYR A 92 5.92 15.99 -16.90
CA TYR A 92 6.97 15.03 -17.27
C TYR A 92 7.77 15.54 -18.48
N PHE A 93 9.08 15.40 -18.43
CA PHE A 93 9.96 15.92 -19.47
C PHE A 93 9.65 15.29 -20.83
N ARG A 94 9.24 16.12 -21.80
CA ARG A 94 8.91 15.73 -23.19
C ARG A 94 7.87 14.60 -23.29
N ALA A 95 6.90 14.53 -22.37
CA ALA A 95 5.89 13.49 -22.34
C ALA A 95 4.48 14.05 -22.09
N PRO A 96 3.94 14.90 -23.01
CA PRO A 96 2.64 15.56 -22.82
C PRO A 96 1.47 14.58 -22.70
N GLU A 97 1.58 13.39 -23.26
CA GLU A 97 0.60 12.31 -23.13
C GLU A 97 0.55 11.74 -21.70
N LEU A 98 1.66 11.74 -20.97
CA LEU A 98 1.70 11.38 -19.55
C LEU A 98 1.11 12.48 -18.69
N ASP A 99 1.38 13.75 -19.04
CA ASP A 99 0.78 14.89 -18.33
C ASP A 99 -0.75 14.88 -18.45
N ALA A 100 -1.29 14.60 -19.64
CA ALA A 100 -2.72 14.51 -19.86
C ALA A 100 -3.40 13.38 -19.03
N GLN A 101 -2.64 12.34 -18.67
CA GLN A 101 -3.12 11.27 -17.81
C GLN A 101 -2.96 11.60 -16.32
N ALA A 102 -1.87 12.28 -15.98
CA ALA A 102 -1.48 12.56 -14.60
C ALA A 102 -2.16 13.79 -14.00
N PHE A 103 -2.64 14.73 -14.83
CA PHE A 103 -3.30 15.92 -14.34
C PHE A 103 -4.74 16.03 -14.84
N ASP A 104 -5.65 16.49 -13.98
CA ASP A 104 -6.99 16.86 -14.43
C ASP A 104 -7.02 18.29 -14.98
N ALA A 105 -8.15 18.68 -15.60
CA ALA A 105 -8.33 20.01 -16.16
C ALA A 105 -8.25 21.18 -15.15
N ALA A 106 -8.39 20.89 -13.85
CA ALA A 106 -8.28 21.86 -12.76
C ALA A 106 -6.87 21.88 -12.14
N GLY A 107 -5.91 21.15 -12.72
CA GLY A 107 -4.52 21.12 -12.28
C GLY A 107 -4.27 20.24 -11.03
N TRP A 108 -5.12 19.25 -10.77
CA TRP A 108 -4.87 18.26 -9.74
C TRP A 108 -4.02 17.14 -10.30
N PHE A 109 -2.93 16.84 -9.60
CA PHE A 109 -2.10 15.66 -9.89
C PHE A 109 -2.79 14.40 -9.35
N LEU A 110 -3.07 13.45 -10.24
CA LEU A 110 -3.64 12.15 -9.95
C LEU A 110 -2.50 11.17 -9.60
N THR A 111 -2.44 10.74 -8.35
CA THR A 111 -1.26 10.03 -7.84
C THR A 111 -1.20 8.57 -8.24
N GLY A 112 -2.32 7.98 -8.68
CA GLY A 112 -2.48 6.54 -8.84
C GLY A 112 -2.51 5.78 -7.51
N ASP A 113 -2.60 6.50 -6.40
CA ASP A 113 -2.71 5.93 -5.05
C ASP A 113 -4.16 5.93 -4.60
N LEU A 114 -4.60 4.85 -3.97
CA LEU A 114 -5.89 4.76 -3.28
C LEU A 114 -5.75 5.21 -1.83
N GLY A 115 -6.73 5.96 -1.38
CA GLY A 115 -6.80 6.44 -0.02
C GLY A 115 -8.09 7.16 0.30
N SER A 116 -8.20 7.64 1.51
CA SER A 116 -9.31 8.49 1.98
C SER A 116 -8.77 9.72 2.67
N ILE A 117 -9.60 10.78 2.71
CA ILE A 117 -9.39 11.91 3.60
C ILE A 117 -10.33 11.73 4.78
N GLU A 118 -9.79 11.55 5.94
CA GLU A 118 -10.57 11.33 7.16
C GLU A 118 -11.33 12.61 7.54
N PRO A 119 -12.39 12.54 8.37
CA PRO A 119 -13.17 13.70 8.77
C PRO A 119 -12.35 14.85 9.42
N ASP A 120 -11.21 14.52 10.02
CA ASP A 120 -10.28 15.47 10.62
C ASP A 120 -9.21 16.00 9.64
N GLY A 121 -9.34 15.63 8.35
CA GLY A 121 -8.45 16.08 7.27
C GLY A 121 -7.19 15.23 7.08
N ARG A 122 -6.98 14.19 7.88
CA ARG A 122 -5.82 13.30 7.72
C ARG A 122 -5.94 12.44 6.48
N VAL A 123 -4.80 12.22 5.83
CA VAL A 123 -4.67 11.31 4.70
C VAL A 123 -4.50 9.89 5.21
N ARG A 124 -5.27 8.96 4.66
CA ARG A 124 -5.09 7.53 4.86
C ARG A 124 -4.80 6.84 3.52
N PHE A 125 -3.56 6.40 3.35
CA PHE A 125 -3.13 5.61 2.20
C PHE A 125 -3.61 4.17 2.32
N ARG A 126 -4.12 3.59 1.21
CA ARG A 126 -4.67 2.23 1.18
C ARG A 126 -4.05 1.34 0.09
N GLY A 127 -3.16 1.88 -0.73
CA GLY A 127 -2.46 1.11 -1.77
C GLY A 127 -2.39 1.82 -3.10
N ARG A 128 -2.01 1.07 -4.13
CA ARG A 128 -1.92 1.56 -5.51
C ARG A 128 -3.15 1.15 -6.31
N LEU A 129 -3.72 2.09 -7.08
CA LEU A 129 -4.89 1.83 -7.93
C LEU A 129 -4.62 0.68 -8.93
N LYS A 130 -3.45 0.68 -9.56
CA LYS A 130 -3.03 -0.35 -10.53
C LYS A 130 -2.72 -1.73 -9.91
N GLU A 131 -2.57 -1.79 -8.58
CA GLU A 131 -2.28 -3.04 -7.86
C GLU A 131 -3.54 -3.69 -7.29
N MET A 132 -4.71 -3.02 -7.39
CA MET A 132 -5.98 -3.58 -6.92
C MET A 132 -6.27 -4.91 -7.60
N ILE A 133 -6.56 -5.92 -6.80
CA ILE A 133 -6.92 -7.26 -7.26
C ILE A 133 -8.42 -7.28 -7.53
N LYS A 134 -8.81 -7.65 -8.74
CA LYS A 134 -10.22 -7.73 -9.16
C LYS A 134 -10.72 -9.17 -9.10
N THR A 135 -11.18 -9.61 -7.93
CA THR A 135 -11.62 -10.99 -7.70
C THR A 135 -13.14 -11.09 -7.62
N GLY A 136 -13.77 -11.83 -8.55
CA GLY A 136 -15.21 -12.04 -8.55
C GLY A 136 -16.04 -10.75 -8.60
N GLY A 137 -15.54 -9.70 -9.27
CA GLY A 137 -16.18 -8.39 -9.37
C GLY A 137 -15.96 -7.46 -8.16
N VAL A 138 -15.18 -7.91 -7.17
CA VAL A 138 -14.85 -7.11 -5.98
C VAL A 138 -13.38 -6.70 -6.02
N ASN A 139 -13.09 -5.48 -5.58
CA ASN A 139 -11.73 -4.97 -5.46
C ASN A 139 -11.13 -5.32 -4.09
N VAL A 140 -9.91 -5.88 -4.10
CA VAL A 140 -9.13 -6.18 -2.90
C VAL A 140 -7.83 -5.40 -2.94
N ALA A 141 -7.56 -4.63 -1.89
CA ALA A 141 -6.29 -3.93 -1.72
C ALA A 141 -5.21 -4.91 -1.22
N PRO A 142 -4.11 -5.13 -1.95
CA PRO A 142 -3.03 -6.01 -1.50
C PRO A 142 -2.52 -5.67 -0.11
N LEU A 143 -2.34 -4.38 0.19
CA LEU A 143 -1.83 -3.91 1.49
C LEU A 143 -2.70 -4.33 2.67
N GLU A 144 -4.02 -4.41 2.51
CA GLU A 144 -4.91 -4.86 3.58
C GLU A 144 -4.63 -6.33 3.95
N VAL A 145 -4.38 -7.16 2.93
CA VAL A 145 -4.06 -8.58 3.13
C VAL A 145 -2.64 -8.76 3.65
N GLU A 146 -1.69 -8.01 3.11
CA GLU A 146 -0.29 -7.97 3.57
C GLU A 146 -0.22 -7.60 5.06
N HIS A 147 -0.98 -6.58 5.47
CA HIS A 147 -1.04 -6.15 6.87
C HIS A 147 -1.57 -7.25 7.81
N VAL A 148 -2.59 -8.00 7.41
CA VAL A 148 -3.08 -9.13 8.21
C VAL A 148 -2.07 -10.26 8.26
N LEU A 149 -1.42 -10.58 7.14
CA LEU A 149 -0.37 -11.61 7.10
C LEU A 149 0.80 -11.26 8.03
N LEU A 150 1.24 -10.02 8.05
CA LEU A 150 2.35 -9.54 8.92
C LEU A 150 2.02 -9.56 10.42
N GLN A 151 0.75 -9.68 10.81
CA GLN A 151 0.36 -9.91 12.21
C GLN A 151 0.54 -11.37 12.65
N HIS A 152 0.77 -12.29 11.71
CA HIS A 152 1.05 -13.69 12.07
C HIS A 152 2.45 -13.79 12.69
N PRO A 153 2.60 -14.46 13.87
CA PRO A 153 3.86 -14.49 14.62
C PRO A 153 5.05 -15.06 13.85
N ASP A 154 4.79 -15.94 12.89
CA ASP A 154 5.81 -16.64 12.12
C ASP A 154 6.17 -15.93 10.79
N ILE A 155 5.46 -14.89 10.39
CA ILE A 155 5.70 -14.19 9.13
C ILE A 155 6.61 -12.98 9.36
N VAL A 156 7.69 -12.90 8.60
CA VAL A 156 8.63 -11.76 8.59
C VAL A 156 8.33 -10.79 7.46
N GLN A 157 7.97 -11.33 6.29
CA GLN A 157 7.66 -10.52 5.11
C GLN A 157 6.49 -11.15 4.34
N ALA A 158 5.60 -10.30 3.82
CA ALA A 158 4.45 -10.73 3.03
C ALA A 158 4.22 -9.80 1.85
N HIS A 159 3.98 -10.35 0.67
CA HIS A 159 3.62 -9.60 -0.53
C HIS A 159 2.45 -10.27 -1.22
N VAL A 160 1.45 -9.46 -1.58
CA VAL A 160 0.19 -9.91 -2.15
C VAL A 160 0.01 -9.33 -3.55
N VAL A 161 -0.42 -10.19 -4.46
CA VAL A 161 -0.72 -9.84 -5.85
C VAL A 161 -1.97 -10.57 -6.34
N GLY A 162 -2.62 -10.01 -7.36
CA GLY A 162 -3.65 -10.72 -8.10
C GLY A 162 -3.02 -11.64 -9.14
N VAL A 163 -3.40 -12.91 -9.18
CA VAL A 163 -3.02 -13.80 -10.27
C VAL A 163 -4.24 -14.18 -11.09
N PRO A 164 -4.11 -14.38 -12.42
CA PRO A 164 -5.23 -14.71 -13.27
C PRO A 164 -5.97 -15.97 -12.82
N ASP A 165 -7.30 -15.93 -12.88
CA ASP A 165 -8.19 -17.06 -12.59
C ASP A 165 -9.34 -17.10 -13.60
N ARG A 166 -9.71 -18.30 -14.07
CA ARG A 166 -10.72 -18.48 -15.13
C ARG A 166 -12.14 -18.10 -14.70
N LEU A 167 -12.46 -18.21 -13.41
CA LEU A 167 -13.81 -17.98 -12.89
C LEU A 167 -13.95 -16.59 -12.27
N LYS A 168 -12.92 -16.13 -11.56
CA LYS A 168 -12.97 -14.89 -10.78
C LYS A 168 -12.29 -13.71 -11.46
N GLY A 169 -11.67 -13.92 -12.64
CA GLY A 169 -10.79 -12.94 -13.28
C GLY A 169 -9.41 -12.94 -12.63
N GLU A 170 -9.35 -12.63 -11.34
CA GLU A 170 -8.16 -12.77 -10.52
C GLU A 170 -8.49 -13.43 -9.18
N ILE A 171 -7.49 -14.08 -8.58
CA ILE A 171 -7.51 -14.54 -7.20
C ILE A 171 -6.41 -13.85 -6.40
N VAL A 172 -6.62 -13.75 -5.09
CA VAL A 172 -5.61 -13.23 -4.16
C VAL A 172 -4.53 -14.28 -3.97
N ALA A 173 -3.30 -13.94 -4.30
CA ALA A 173 -2.12 -14.77 -4.10
C ALA A 173 -1.12 -14.04 -3.21
N ALA A 174 -0.51 -14.75 -2.26
CA ALA A 174 0.49 -14.22 -1.35
C ALA A 174 1.79 -15.01 -1.43
N ALA A 175 2.91 -14.31 -1.34
CA ALA A 175 4.21 -14.89 -1.04
C ALA A 175 4.66 -14.39 0.32
N VAL A 176 5.12 -15.30 1.18
CA VAL A 176 5.53 -14.99 2.55
C VAL A 176 6.92 -15.54 2.85
N GLU A 177 7.69 -14.78 3.61
CA GLU A 177 8.91 -15.22 4.25
C GLU A 177 8.60 -15.52 5.72
N LEU A 178 9.01 -16.69 6.17
CA LEU A 178 8.83 -17.13 7.56
C LEU A 178 10.10 -16.88 8.38
N ARG A 179 9.93 -16.83 9.69
CA ARG A 179 11.06 -16.92 10.63
C ARG A 179 11.82 -18.22 10.41
N ALA A 180 13.12 -18.21 10.70
CA ALA A 180 14.02 -19.32 10.41
C ALA A 180 13.56 -20.69 10.97
N ASP A 181 12.90 -20.68 12.13
CA ASP A 181 12.47 -21.91 12.82
C ASP A 181 10.97 -22.22 12.64
N ALA A 182 10.25 -21.44 11.84
CA ALA A 182 8.82 -21.61 11.64
C ALA A 182 8.53 -22.63 10.52
N PRO A 183 7.63 -23.59 10.75
CA PRO A 183 7.26 -24.56 9.72
C PRO A 183 6.37 -23.89 8.64
N PRO A 184 6.51 -24.28 7.36
CA PRO A 184 5.66 -23.78 6.29
C PRO A 184 4.26 -24.42 6.35
N ASP A 185 3.37 -23.85 7.16
CA ASP A 185 1.98 -24.31 7.31
C ASP A 185 1.00 -23.32 6.64
N ALA A 186 0.72 -23.59 5.36
CA ALA A 186 -0.24 -22.78 4.59
C ALA A 186 -1.67 -22.86 5.14
N ALA A 187 -2.05 -23.98 5.77
CA ALA A 187 -3.39 -24.15 6.32
C ALA A 187 -3.58 -23.26 7.57
N ALA A 188 -2.60 -23.23 8.47
CA ALA A 188 -2.62 -22.37 9.66
C ALA A 188 -2.65 -20.90 9.29
N ILE A 189 -1.80 -20.45 8.34
CA ILE A 189 -1.78 -19.07 7.87
C ILE A 189 -3.12 -18.68 7.20
N THR A 190 -3.68 -19.57 6.39
CA THR A 190 -4.99 -19.33 5.76
C THR A 190 -6.10 -19.24 6.80
N ALA A 191 -6.10 -20.09 7.83
CA ALA A 191 -7.05 -20.04 8.94
C ALA A 191 -6.93 -18.71 9.70
N PHE A 192 -5.72 -18.25 10.01
CA PHE A 192 -5.46 -16.96 10.62
C PHE A 192 -6.03 -15.78 9.82
N CYS A 193 -5.87 -15.83 8.48
CA CYS A 193 -6.47 -14.83 7.59
C CYS A 193 -7.99 -14.87 7.58
N ARG A 194 -8.62 -16.07 7.61
CA ARG A 194 -10.08 -16.22 7.61
C ARG A 194 -10.78 -15.62 8.83
N GLU A 195 -10.10 -15.58 9.96
CA GLU A 195 -10.62 -14.96 11.18
C GLU A 195 -10.63 -13.42 11.11
N ARG A 196 -9.84 -12.82 10.22
CA ARG A 196 -9.55 -11.37 10.20
C ARG A 196 -9.93 -10.68 8.91
N LEU A 197 -10.15 -11.42 7.84
CA LEU A 197 -10.50 -10.92 6.52
C LEU A 197 -11.84 -11.48 6.03
N ALA A 198 -12.53 -10.68 5.23
CA ALA A 198 -13.66 -11.20 4.45
C ALA A 198 -13.19 -12.34 3.53
N SER A 199 -14.01 -13.35 3.30
CA SER A 199 -13.66 -14.59 2.60
C SER A 199 -13.03 -14.38 1.22
N TYR A 200 -13.46 -13.37 0.49
CA TYR A 200 -12.94 -13.03 -0.84
C TYR A 200 -11.55 -12.37 -0.82
N LYS A 201 -11.09 -11.88 0.36
CA LYS A 201 -9.76 -11.30 0.57
C LYS A 201 -8.72 -12.33 1.01
N VAL A 202 -9.16 -13.48 1.50
CA VAL A 202 -8.26 -14.53 1.98
C VAL A 202 -7.43 -15.06 0.81
N PRO A 203 -6.09 -15.13 0.93
CA PRO A 203 -5.26 -15.70 -0.11
C PRO A 203 -5.68 -17.13 -0.42
N THR A 204 -5.98 -17.40 -1.70
CA THR A 204 -6.29 -18.74 -2.19
C THR A 204 -5.05 -19.48 -2.70
N ARG A 205 -3.96 -18.72 -2.89
CA ARG A 205 -2.64 -19.24 -3.20
C ARG A 205 -1.62 -18.63 -2.24
N LEU A 206 -0.84 -19.48 -1.60
CA LEU A 206 0.20 -19.07 -0.66
C LEU A 206 1.51 -19.77 -1.05
N ALA A 207 2.57 -18.99 -1.28
CA ALA A 207 3.91 -19.48 -1.55
C ALA A 207 4.87 -19.06 -0.45
N PHE A 208 5.77 -19.96 -0.07
CA PHE A 208 6.83 -19.67 0.87
C PHE A 208 8.09 -19.27 0.11
N ARG A 209 8.82 -18.30 0.61
CA ARG A 209 10.08 -17.79 0.05
C ARG A 209 11.12 -17.71 1.16
N ALA A 210 12.36 -18.05 0.83
CA ALA A 210 13.47 -17.76 1.71
C ALA A 210 13.88 -16.29 1.67
N ALA A 211 14.66 -15.86 2.64
CA ALA A 211 15.21 -14.52 2.70
C ALA A 211 15.96 -14.18 1.39
N GLY A 212 15.57 -13.05 0.78
CA GLY A 212 16.19 -12.59 -0.46
C GLY A 212 15.65 -13.18 -1.77
N GLU A 213 14.75 -14.16 -1.75
CA GLU A 213 14.16 -14.75 -2.96
C GLU A 213 13.05 -13.94 -3.61
N PHE A 214 12.60 -12.86 -2.98
CA PHE A 214 11.62 -11.99 -3.60
C PHE A 214 12.21 -11.23 -4.78
N PRO A 215 11.53 -11.19 -5.95
CA PRO A 215 12.00 -10.41 -7.09
C PRO A 215 12.03 -8.92 -6.74
N ARG A 216 13.15 -8.26 -7.05
CA ARG A 216 13.38 -6.85 -6.72
C ARG A 216 13.71 -6.03 -7.96
N THR A 217 13.33 -4.76 -7.91
CA THR A 217 13.77 -3.74 -8.88
C THR A 217 15.26 -3.39 -8.63
N PRO A 218 15.93 -2.74 -9.59
CA PRO A 218 17.30 -2.24 -9.38
C PRO A 218 17.44 -1.30 -8.16
N THR A 219 16.35 -0.68 -7.73
CA THR A 219 16.32 0.19 -6.54
C THR A 219 16.01 -0.57 -5.24
N GLY A 220 15.95 -1.90 -5.28
CA GLY A 220 15.72 -2.77 -4.12
C GLY A 220 14.25 -2.97 -3.71
N LYS A 221 13.29 -2.31 -4.37
CA LYS A 221 11.85 -2.50 -4.10
C LYS A 221 11.36 -3.83 -4.67
N ILE A 222 10.33 -4.41 -4.05
CA ILE A 222 9.69 -5.62 -4.56
C ILE A 222 9.12 -5.37 -5.96
N HIS A 223 9.48 -6.25 -6.90
CA HIS A 223 8.97 -6.22 -8.27
C HIS A 223 7.68 -7.04 -8.37
N LYS A 224 6.55 -6.42 -7.97
CA LYS A 224 5.23 -7.08 -7.95
C LYS A 224 4.83 -7.72 -9.29
N PRO A 225 5.12 -7.14 -10.48
CA PRO A 225 4.85 -7.83 -11.74
C PRO A 225 5.60 -9.16 -11.89
N GLY A 226 6.87 -9.23 -11.49
CA GLY A 226 7.64 -10.48 -11.47
C GLY A 226 7.05 -11.51 -10.51
N LEU A 227 6.74 -11.07 -9.29
CA LEU A 227 6.09 -11.93 -8.29
C LEU A 227 4.75 -12.49 -8.80
N ARG A 228 3.95 -11.66 -9.51
CA ARG A 228 2.70 -12.09 -10.14
C ARG A 228 2.93 -13.21 -11.16
N GLN A 229 3.96 -13.10 -12.00
CA GLN A 229 4.30 -14.11 -13.01
C GLN A 229 4.72 -15.44 -12.35
N GLU A 230 5.58 -15.38 -11.34
CA GLU A 230 6.00 -16.55 -10.57
C GLU A 230 4.80 -17.27 -9.94
N LEU A 231 3.98 -16.51 -9.18
CA LEU A 231 2.81 -17.09 -8.52
C LEU A 231 1.72 -17.56 -9.50
N ALA A 232 1.68 -17.04 -10.71
CA ALA A 232 0.77 -17.54 -11.75
C ALA A 232 1.23 -18.90 -12.27
N SER A 233 2.55 -19.13 -12.42
CA SER A 233 3.12 -20.39 -12.92
C SER A 233 3.11 -21.51 -11.89
N ASP A 234 3.29 -21.21 -10.60
CA ASP A 234 3.29 -22.20 -9.50
C ASP A 234 1.95 -22.96 -9.33
N GLY A 235 0.91 -22.60 -10.05
CA GLY A 235 -0.44 -23.22 -10.01
C GLY A 235 -0.82 -24.06 -11.21
N THR A 236 0.12 -24.36 -12.10
CA THR A 236 -0.11 -25.18 -13.31
C THR A 236 0.44 -26.61 -13.19
N SER A 237 0.68 -27.08 -11.97
CA SER A 237 1.11 -28.47 -11.72
C SER A 237 -0.01 -29.29 -11.14
#